data_d40d70fcf25ef504a55bab5f7d777f71
#
_entry.id   d40d70fcf25ef504a55bab5f7d777f71
#
_cell.length_a   1.000
_cell.length_b   1.000
_cell.length_c   1.000
_cell.angle_alpha   90.00
_cell.angle_beta   90.00
_cell.angle_gamma   90.00
#
_symmetry.space_group_name_H-M   'P 1'
#
loop_
_entity.id
_entity.type
_entity.pdbx_description
1 polymer ?
#
loop_
_entity_poly.entity_id
_entity_poly.type
_entity_poly.pdbx_seq_one_letter_code
_entity_poly.pdbx_strand_id
1 'polypeptide(L)'
;MATKKKTAASAANSRQNALDAALAMIEKDFGKGAVMRLGDENRPPIQSISSGNTAIDVALGIGGWPRGRVVEIYGPESSGKTTVALHAIAEAQRAGGIAAFIDAEHALDPDYARKLGVDTDNLLVSQPDTGEQALEIADMLVRSGAIDMIVIDSVAALTPKAVSYTHLRAHETLRY
;
A
#
# COMPACT_ATOMS: atom_id res chain seq x y z
N MET A 1 -29.95 21.21 -47.42
CA MET A 1 -29.22 21.13 -46.14
C MET A 1 -29.52 19.87 -45.30
N ALA A 2 -30.45 19.03 -45.65
CA ALA A 2 -30.86 17.83 -44.85
C ALA A 2 -29.96 16.58 -45.03
N THR A 3 -29.27 16.40 -46.13
CA THR A 3 -28.46 15.21 -46.43
C THR A 3 -27.14 15.13 -45.67
N LYS A 4 -26.52 16.27 -45.35
CA LYS A 4 -25.23 16.31 -44.62
C LYS A 4 -25.36 15.95 -43.11
N LYS A 5 -26.55 16.13 -42.51
CA LYS A 5 -26.84 15.83 -41.11
C LYS A 5 -27.09 14.32 -40.89
N LYS A 6 -27.63 13.62 -41.90
CA LYS A 6 -27.92 12.18 -41.86
C LYS A 6 -26.66 11.33 -41.99
N THR A 7 -25.66 11.75 -42.75
CA THR A 7 -24.37 11.06 -42.88
C THR A 7 -23.49 11.19 -41.64
N ALA A 8 -23.49 12.35 -40.96
CA ALA A 8 -22.73 12.53 -39.72
C ALA A 8 -23.30 11.68 -38.56
N ALA A 9 -24.63 11.59 -38.44
CA ALA A 9 -25.28 10.73 -37.41
C ALA A 9 -25.06 9.23 -37.67
N SER A 10 -25.04 8.79 -38.92
CA SER A 10 -24.74 7.42 -39.33
C SER A 10 -23.27 7.04 -39.01
N ALA A 11 -22.33 7.96 -39.28
CA ALA A 11 -20.91 7.73 -38.95
C ALA A 11 -20.65 7.72 -37.44
N ALA A 12 -21.36 8.54 -36.67
CA ALA A 12 -21.26 8.53 -35.18
C ALA A 12 -21.79 7.22 -34.60
N ASN A 13 -22.93 6.73 -35.06
CA ASN A 13 -23.47 5.43 -34.62
C ASN A 13 -22.55 4.26 -35.00
N SER A 14 -21.93 4.27 -36.18
CA SER A 14 -20.97 3.24 -36.57
C SER A 14 -19.72 3.22 -35.69
N ARG A 15 -19.21 4.39 -35.28
CA ARG A 15 -18.08 4.51 -34.36
C ARG A 15 -18.44 4.02 -32.97
N GLN A 16 -19.63 4.36 -32.47
CA GLN A 16 -20.09 3.91 -31.15
C GLN A 16 -20.22 2.37 -31.14
N ASN A 17 -20.84 1.78 -32.12
CA ASN A 17 -21.00 0.33 -32.23
C ASN A 17 -19.63 -0.38 -32.31
N ALA A 18 -18.66 0.17 -33.02
CA ALA A 18 -17.31 -0.38 -33.07
C ALA A 18 -16.59 -0.30 -31.70
N LEU A 19 -16.78 0.81 -30.97
CA LEU A 19 -16.25 0.97 -29.61
C LEU A 19 -16.90 -0.02 -28.64
N ASP A 20 -18.21 -0.17 -28.68
CA ASP A 20 -18.95 -1.07 -27.79
C ASP A 20 -18.54 -2.53 -28.05
N ALA A 21 -18.33 -2.92 -29.32
CA ALA A 21 -17.82 -4.23 -29.67
C ALA A 21 -16.39 -4.47 -29.14
N ALA A 22 -15.52 -3.47 -29.23
CA ALA A 22 -14.15 -3.53 -28.71
C ALA A 22 -14.14 -3.65 -27.16
N LEU A 23 -14.99 -2.88 -26.49
CA LEU A 23 -15.13 -2.97 -25.02
C LEU A 23 -15.63 -4.34 -24.59
N ALA A 24 -16.61 -4.91 -25.29
CA ALA A 24 -17.12 -6.25 -25.01
C ALA A 24 -16.04 -7.35 -25.20
N MET A 25 -15.17 -7.22 -26.20
CA MET A 25 -14.03 -8.12 -26.38
C MET A 25 -13.03 -8.00 -25.24
N ILE A 26 -12.68 -6.78 -24.84
CA ILE A 26 -11.74 -6.53 -23.73
C ILE A 26 -12.31 -7.10 -22.43
N GLU A 27 -13.59 -6.89 -22.13
CA GLU A 27 -14.23 -7.47 -20.94
C GLU A 27 -14.22 -9.01 -20.95
N LYS A 28 -14.36 -9.62 -22.12
CA LYS A 28 -14.30 -11.06 -22.28
C LYS A 28 -12.91 -11.62 -22.05
N ASP A 29 -11.87 -10.94 -22.55
CA ASP A 29 -10.49 -11.44 -22.54
C ASP A 29 -9.75 -11.09 -21.24
N PHE A 30 -10.07 -9.96 -20.62
CA PHE A 30 -9.36 -9.40 -19.44
C PHE A 30 -10.25 -9.25 -18.20
N GLY A 31 -11.54 -9.56 -18.29
CA GLY A 31 -12.51 -9.47 -17.19
C GLY A 31 -13.20 -8.09 -17.10
N LYS A 32 -14.30 -8.07 -16.33
CA LYS A 32 -15.08 -6.85 -16.09
C LYS A 32 -14.22 -5.80 -15.39
N GLY A 33 -14.26 -4.56 -15.90
CA GLY A 33 -13.53 -3.43 -15.32
C GLY A 33 -12.12 -3.24 -15.89
N ALA A 34 -11.66 -4.07 -16.85
CA ALA A 34 -10.39 -3.90 -17.53
C ALA A 34 -10.29 -2.54 -18.27
N VAL A 35 -11.42 -2.04 -18.79
CA VAL A 35 -11.57 -0.70 -19.33
C VAL A 35 -12.84 -0.06 -18.77
N MET A 36 -12.72 1.16 -18.26
CA MET A 36 -13.85 1.93 -17.77
C MET A 36 -13.73 3.39 -18.20
N ARG A 37 -14.84 4.09 -18.31
CA ARG A 37 -14.83 5.52 -18.54
C ARG A 37 -14.51 6.25 -17.24
N LEU A 38 -13.66 7.26 -17.26
CA LEU A 38 -13.24 8.00 -16.06
C LEU A 38 -14.43 8.64 -15.30
N GLY A 39 -15.53 8.92 -15.98
CA GLY A 39 -16.77 9.46 -15.40
C GLY A 39 -17.81 8.42 -14.99
N ASP A 40 -17.56 7.12 -15.15
CA ASP A 40 -18.50 6.09 -14.71
C ASP A 40 -18.52 6.02 -13.18
N GLU A 41 -19.69 6.21 -12.59
CA GLU A 41 -19.93 6.10 -11.14
C GLU A 41 -19.87 4.64 -10.64
N ASN A 42 -19.87 3.66 -11.54
CA ASN A 42 -19.79 2.23 -11.25
C ASN A 42 -18.37 1.72 -10.97
N ARG A 43 -17.55 2.51 -10.27
CA ARG A 43 -16.25 2.00 -9.78
C ARG A 43 -16.50 0.98 -8.68
N PRO A 44 -15.90 -0.21 -8.74
CA PRO A 44 -15.98 -1.13 -7.60
C PRO A 44 -15.44 -0.40 -6.35
N PRO A 45 -16.10 -0.53 -5.18
CA PRO A 45 -15.64 0.10 -3.96
C PRO A 45 -14.22 -0.38 -3.65
N ILE A 46 -13.32 0.57 -3.41
CA ILE A 46 -11.95 0.25 -2.98
C ILE A 46 -12.06 -0.27 -1.54
N GLN A 47 -11.61 -1.50 -1.32
CA GLN A 47 -11.51 -2.04 0.03
C GLN A 47 -10.43 -1.28 0.80
N SER A 48 -10.73 -0.88 2.03
CA SER A 48 -9.82 -0.13 2.90
C SER A 48 -9.74 -0.75 4.28
N ILE A 49 -8.67 -0.39 5.00
CA ILE A 49 -8.48 -0.64 6.42
C ILE A 49 -8.53 0.72 7.10
N SER A 50 -9.36 0.90 8.13
CA SER A 50 -9.41 2.16 8.88
C SER A 50 -8.03 2.58 9.36
N SER A 51 -7.78 3.86 9.40
CA SER A 51 -6.56 4.43 9.98
C SER A 51 -6.59 4.49 11.52
N GLY A 52 -7.75 4.20 12.13
CA GLY A 52 -8.02 4.44 13.55
C GLY A 52 -8.32 5.90 13.88
N ASN A 53 -8.34 6.78 12.88
CA ASN A 53 -8.65 8.20 13.03
C ASN A 53 -9.66 8.64 11.99
N THR A 54 -10.86 9.03 12.43
CA THR A 54 -11.97 9.45 11.55
C THR A 54 -11.60 10.61 10.63
N ALA A 55 -10.75 11.54 11.08
CA ALA A 55 -10.36 12.69 10.25
C ALA A 55 -9.47 12.25 9.07
N ILE A 56 -8.57 11.29 9.31
CA ILE A 56 -7.73 10.69 8.26
C ILE A 56 -8.62 9.89 7.30
N ASP A 57 -9.50 9.06 7.81
CA ASP A 57 -10.39 8.22 7.01
C ASP A 57 -11.29 9.05 6.08
N VAL A 58 -11.82 10.16 6.57
CA VAL A 58 -12.58 11.12 5.77
C VAL A 58 -11.71 11.83 4.75
N ALA A 59 -10.50 12.26 5.12
CA ALA A 59 -9.58 12.92 4.22
C ALA A 59 -9.12 12.03 3.07
N LEU A 60 -8.95 10.72 3.31
CA LEU A 60 -8.62 9.73 2.29
C LEU A 60 -9.80 9.44 1.33
N GLY A 61 -11.03 9.76 1.72
CA GLY A 61 -12.22 9.65 0.88
C GLY A 61 -12.73 8.23 0.64
N ILE A 62 -12.02 7.21 1.12
CA ILE A 62 -12.36 5.78 0.97
C ILE A 62 -12.53 5.08 2.32
N GLY A 63 -12.49 5.84 3.43
CA GLY A 63 -12.70 5.31 4.77
C GLY A 63 -11.47 4.62 5.38
N GLY A 64 -10.27 4.89 4.89
CA GLY A 64 -9.03 4.33 5.43
C GLY A 64 -7.95 4.09 4.39
N TRP A 65 -6.97 3.27 4.75
CA TRP A 65 -5.85 2.89 3.88
C TRP A 65 -6.31 1.91 2.79
N PRO A 66 -6.00 2.16 1.51
CA PRO A 66 -6.44 1.28 0.42
C PRO A 66 -5.74 -0.09 0.50
N ARG A 67 -6.52 -1.17 0.44
CA ARG A 67 -5.96 -2.53 0.36
C ARG A 67 -5.23 -2.77 -0.96
N GLY A 68 -4.15 -3.54 -0.92
CA GLY A 68 -3.36 -3.90 -2.09
C GLY A 68 -2.60 -2.71 -2.71
N ARG A 69 -2.29 -1.68 -1.92
CA ARG A 69 -1.51 -0.52 -2.33
C ARG A 69 -0.36 -0.27 -1.37
N VAL A 70 0.72 0.30 -1.90
CA VAL A 70 1.80 0.88 -1.10
C VAL A 70 1.38 2.29 -0.72
N VAL A 71 1.44 2.60 0.57
CA VAL A 71 1.14 3.92 1.14
C VAL A 71 2.40 4.44 1.81
N GLU A 72 2.84 5.62 1.45
CA GLU A 72 3.96 6.29 2.09
C GLU A 72 3.46 7.35 3.06
N ILE A 73 3.95 7.29 4.30
CA ILE A 73 3.71 8.29 5.35
C ILE A 73 5.03 9.00 5.62
N TYR A 74 5.13 10.27 5.31
CA TYR A 74 6.33 11.06 5.49
C TYR A 74 6.08 12.32 6.33
N GLY A 75 7.14 12.84 6.94
CA GLY A 75 7.10 14.01 7.80
C GLY A 75 8.36 14.10 8.68
N PRO A 76 8.52 15.21 9.42
CA PRO A 76 9.65 15.40 10.32
C PRO A 76 9.69 14.35 11.43
N GLU A 77 10.82 14.24 12.11
CA GLU A 77 10.93 13.41 13.30
C GLU A 77 9.88 13.80 14.35
N SER A 78 9.45 12.80 15.14
CA SER A 78 8.44 12.98 16.19
C SER A 78 7.09 13.53 15.73
N SER A 79 6.79 13.47 14.42
CA SER A 79 5.50 13.92 13.87
C SER A 79 4.36 12.90 14.02
N GLY A 80 4.63 11.72 14.61
CA GLY A 80 3.63 10.69 14.84
C GLY A 80 3.47 9.66 13.72
N LYS A 81 4.43 9.55 12.78
CA LYS A 81 4.39 8.56 11.69
C LYS A 81 4.18 7.13 12.20
N THR A 82 5.02 6.70 13.13
CA THR A 82 4.93 5.37 13.78
C THR A 82 3.61 5.21 14.53
N THR A 83 3.11 6.27 15.19
CA THR A 83 1.81 6.24 15.88
C THR A 83 0.68 5.94 14.91
N VAL A 84 0.64 6.61 13.76
CA VAL A 84 -0.37 6.37 12.72
C VAL A 84 -0.26 4.97 12.15
N ALA A 85 0.96 4.47 11.92
CA ALA A 85 1.20 3.11 11.45
C ALA A 85 0.72 2.05 12.46
N LEU A 86 0.99 2.24 13.76
CA LEU A 86 0.53 1.34 14.82
C LEU A 86 -0.99 1.33 14.98
N HIS A 87 -1.65 2.49 14.85
CA HIS A 87 -3.12 2.54 14.79
C HIS A 87 -3.67 1.75 13.61
N ALA A 88 -3.06 1.87 12.43
CA ALA A 88 -3.48 1.11 11.25
C ALA A 88 -3.33 -0.42 11.47
N ILE A 89 -2.24 -0.86 12.12
CA ILE A 89 -2.05 -2.26 12.53
C ILE A 89 -3.16 -2.70 13.48
N ALA A 90 -3.45 -1.91 14.51
CA ALA A 90 -4.51 -2.23 15.48
C ALA A 90 -5.87 -2.38 14.80
N GLU A 91 -6.19 -1.52 13.81
CA GLU A 91 -7.43 -1.62 13.05
C GLU A 91 -7.44 -2.85 12.12
N ALA A 92 -6.31 -3.18 11.49
CA ALA A 92 -6.18 -4.38 10.67
C ALA A 92 -6.43 -5.64 11.52
N GLN A 93 -5.81 -5.74 12.69
CA GLN A 93 -5.99 -6.86 13.63
C GLN A 93 -7.42 -6.91 14.18
N ARG A 94 -8.02 -5.75 14.51
CA ARG A 94 -9.42 -5.66 14.96
C ARG A 94 -10.42 -6.16 13.92
N ALA A 95 -10.10 -5.98 12.64
CA ALA A 95 -10.86 -6.54 11.51
C ALA A 95 -10.60 -8.04 11.27
N GLY A 96 -9.79 -8.71 12.11
CA GLY A 96 -9.42 -10.12 12.00
C GLY A 96 -8.26 -10.38 11.03
N GLY A 97 -7.56 -9.34 10.59
CA GLY A 97 -6.41 -9.46 9.69
C GLY A 97 -5.09 -9.74 10.45
N ILE A 98 -4.12 -10.24 9.70
CA ILE A 98 -2.75 -10.49 10.18
C ILE A 98 -1.86 -9.34 9.74
N ALA A 99 -1.08 -8.80 10.68
CA ALA A 99 -0.18 -7.68 10.43
C ALA A 99 1.29 -8.06 10.74
N ALA A 100 2.20 -7.43 10.00
CA ALA A 100 3.63 -7.52 10.23
C ALA A 100 4.25 -6.12 10.34
N PHE A 101 5.25 -5.99 11.21
CA PHE A 101 6.04 -4.78 11.41
C PHE A 101 7.52 -5.08 11.16
N ILE A 102 8.10 -4.43 10.18
CA ILE A 102 9.52 -4.51 9.86
C ILE A 102 10.17 -3.28 10.47
N ASP A 103 10.85 -3.47 11.61
CA ASP A 103 11.45 -2.43 12.44
C ASP A 103 12.92 -2.24 12.04
N ALA A 104 13.16 -1.40 11.03
CA ALA A 104 14.50 -1.11 10.56
C ALA A 104 15.27 -0.12 11.46
N GLU A 105 14.57 0.58 12.35
CA GLU A 105 15.17 1.49 13.34
C GLU A 105 15.45 0.80 14.69
N HIS A 106 14.95 -0.42 14.90
CA HIS A 106 15.01 -1.13 16.19
C HIS A 106 14.43 -0.32 17.35
N ALA A 107 13.38 0.45 17.07
CA ALA A 107 12.81 1.44 17.99
C ALA A 107 11.35 1.14 18.41
N LEU A 108 10.78 0.00 17.98
CA LEU A 108 9.43 -0.40 18.36
C LEU A 108 9.33 -0.64 19.86
N ASP A 109 8.48 0.15 20.53
CA ASP A 109 8.10 -0.03 21.93
C ASP A 109 6.82 -0.88 22.03
N PRO A 110 6.90 -2.13 22.54
CA PRO A 110 5.73 -3.00 22.65
C PRO A 110 4.66 -2.47 23.61
N ASP A 111 5.06 -1.77 24.68
CA ASP A 111 4.11 -1.22 25.64
C ASP A 111 3.36 -0.04 25.07
N TYR A 112 4.03 0.78 24.26
CA TYR A 112 3.39 1.85 23.50
C TYR A 112 2.44 1.29 22.46
N ALA A 113 2.86 0.31 21.67
CA ALA A 113 2.01 -0.36 20.68
C ALA A 113 0.73 -0.93 21.31
N ARG A 114 0.86 -1.62 22.47
CA ARG A 114 -0.27 -2.17 23.22
C ARG A 114 -1.23 -1.08 23.69
N LYS A 115 -0.73 0.07 24.13
CA LYS A 115 -1.57 1.22 24.54
C LYS A 115 -2.37 1.79 23.37
N LEU A 116 -1.86 1.70 22.15
CA LEU A 116 -2.56 2.12 20.93
C LEU A 116 -3.56 1.07 20.42
N GLY A 117 -3.64 -0.08 21.08
CA GLY A 117 -4.60 -1.15 20.76
C GLY A 117 -4.05 -2.25 19.87
N VAL A 118 -2.73 -2.30 19.65
CA VAL A 118 -2.09 -3.39 18.92
C VAL A 118 -2.10 -4.65 19.77
N ASP A 119 -2.54 -5.75 19.21
CA ASP A 119 -2.34 -7.09 19.76
C ASP A 119 -0.89 -7.51 19.51
N THR A 120 -0.05 -7.28 20.52
CA THR A 120 1.40 -7.53 20.43
C THR A 120 1.74 -9.01 20.42
N ASP A 121 0.85 -9.87 20.92
CA ASP A 121 1.08 -11.31 20.98
C ASP A 121 0.90 -11.96 19.59
N ASN A 122 0.11 -11.32 18.72
CA ASN A 122 -0.17 -11.77 17.36
C ASN A 122 0.48 -10.88 16.28
N LEU A 123 1.27 -9.87 16.65
CA LEU A 123 2.00 -9.05 15.70
C LEU A 123 3.30 -9.74 15.28
N LEU A 124 3.49 -9.96 13.98
CA LEU A 124 4.77 -10.42 13.44
C LEU A 124 5.76 -9.25 13.42
N VAL A 125 6.90 -9.40 14.06
CA VAL A 125 7.95 -8.36 14.08
C VAL A 125 9.23 -8.93 13.50
N SER A 126 9.88 -8.16 12.63
CA SER A 126 11.19 -8.44 12.07
C SER A 126 12.10 -7.24 12.24
N GLN A 127 13.35 -7.47 12.61
CA GLN A 127 14.38 -6.43 12.79
C GLN A 127 15.58 -6.76 11.90
N PRO A 128 15.51 -6.40 10.60
CA PRO A 128 16.56 -6.73 9.64
C PRO A 128 17.78 -5.84 9.80
N ASP A 129 18.98 -6.40 9.56
CA ASP A 129 20.23 -5.67 9.61
C ASP A 129 20.50 -4.84 8.33
N THR A 130 19.83 -5.16 7.22
CA THR A 130 20.02 -4.51 5.91
C THR A 130 18.70 -4.26 5.19
N GLY A 131 18.71 -3.27 4.29
CA GLY A 131 17.54 -2.95 3.47
C GLY A 131 17.13 -4.10 2.55
N GLU A 132 18.10 -4.82 1.98
CA GLU A 132 17.83 -5.98 1.13
C GLU A 132 17.09 -7.07 1.90
N GLN A 133 17.52 -7.35 3.14
CA GLN A 133 16.87 -8.33 4.02
C GLN A 133 15.44 -7.90 4.37
N ALA A 134 15.23 -6.62 4.68
CA ALA A 134 13.90 -6.07 4.96
C ALA A 134 12.95 -6.28 3.79
N LEU A 135 13.40 -5.96 2.57
CA LEU A 135 12.59 -6.09 1.36
C LEU A 135 12.34 -7.55 0.98
N GLU A 136 13.31 -8.44 1.18
CA GLU A 136 13.15 -9.88 0.94
C GLU A 136 12.12 -10.49 1.90
N ILE A 137 12.16 -10.14 3.20
CA ILE A 137 11.18 -10.55 4.19
C ILE A 137 9.78 -10.03 3.80
N ALA A 138 9.68 -8.75 3.42
CA ALA A 138 8.42 -8.17 2.97
C ALA A 138 7.85 -8.90 1.75
N ASP A 139 8.68 -9.19 0.73
CA ASP A 139 8.27 -9.92 -0.47
C ASP A 139 7.75 -11.33 -0.14
N MET A 140 8.45 -12.07 0.74
CA MET A 140 8.01 -13.39 1.19
C MET A 140 6.66 -13.32 1.93
N LEU A 141 6.47 -12.33 2.79
CA LEU A 141 5.21 -12.13 3.52
C LEU A 141 4.06 -11.79 2.56
N VAL A 142 4.28 -10.89 1.59
CA VAL A 142 3.29 -10.55 0.56
C VAL A 142 2.92 -11.78 -0.29
N ARG A 143 3.92 -12.56 -0.73
CA ARG A 143 3.69 -13.76 -1.55
C ARG A 143 2.94 -14.87 -0.81
N SER A 144 3.00 -14.89 0.50
CA SER A 144 2.22 -15.86 1.29
C SER A 144 0.70 -15.70 1.13
N GLY A 145 0.25 -14.48 0.76
CA GLY A 145 -1.16 -14.14 0.64
C GLY A 145 -1.93 -14.14 1.98
N ALA A 146 -1.23 -14.33 3.10
CA ALA A 146 -1.84 -14.44 4.43
C ALA A 146 -1.83 -13.11 5.20
N ILE A 147 -1.07 -12.11 4.74
CA ILE A 147 -0.87 -10.86 5.44
C ILE A 147 -1.80 -9.78 4.89
N ASP A 148 -2.50 -9.09 5.77
CA ASP A 148 -3.39 -7.98 5.42
C ASP A 148 -2.68 -6.63 5.43
N MET A 149 -1.67 -6.47 6.29
CA MET A 149 -0.91 -5.23 6.43
C MET A 149 0.55 -5.51 6.77
N ILE A 150 1.46 -4.81 6.09
CA ILE A 150 2.89 -4.77 6.41
C ILE A 150 3.29 -3.31 6.61
N VAL A 151 3.95 -3.02 7.71
CA VAL A 151 4.58 -1.73 7.98
C VAL A 151 6.09 -1.89 7.89
N ILE A 152 6.78 -0.96 7.26
CA ILE A 152 8.24 -0.86 7.25
C ILE A 152 8.58 0.50 7.85
N ASP A 153 9.16 0.51 9.02
CA ASP A 153 9.53 1.74 9.76
C ASP A 153 11.03 1.73 10.08
N SER A 154 11.82 2.60 9.52
CA SER A 154 11.49 3.49 8.42
C SER A 154 12.34 3.15 7.19
N VAL A 155 11.86 3.56 6.00
CA VAL A 155 12.63 3.39 4.75
C VAL A 155 13.97 4.11 4.81
N ALA A 156 14.07 5.22 5.56
CA ALA A 156 15.31 5.98 5.75
C ALA A 156 16.39 5.19 6.53
N ALA A 157 15.99 4.24 7.36
CA ALA A 157 16.89 3.37 8.13
C ALA A 157 17.38 2.15 7.34
N LEU A 158 16.82 1.89 6.16
CA LEU A 158 17.21 0.77 5.31
C LEU A 158 18.61 1.01 4.72
N THR A 159 19.63 0.48 5.41
CA THR A 159 21.02 0.58 4.96
C THR A 159 21.32 -0.53 3.95
N PRO A 160 21.83 -0.18 2.74
CA PRO A 160 22.27 -1.18 1.78
C PRO A 160 23.39 -2.05 2.35
N LYS A 161 23.37 -3.34 2.08
CA LYS A 161 24.37 -4.32 2.52
C LYS A 161 25.80 -3.89 2.18
N ALA A 162 26.01 -3.30 0.99
CA ALA A 162 27.30 -2.79 0.56
C ALA A 162 27.87 -1.70 1.48
N VAL A 163 27.01 -0.86 2.07
CA VAL A 163 27.43 0.23 2.98
C VAL A 163 27.72 -0.31 4.37
N SER A 164 26.98 -1.28 4.85
CA SER A 164 27.17 -1.92 6.16
C SER A 164 28.59 -2.53 6.29
N TYR A 165 29.09 -3.16 5.23
CA TYR A 165 30.46 -3.72 5.23
C TYR A 165 31.57 -2.67 5.20
N THR A 166 31.36 -1.50 4.61
CA THR A 166 32.37 -0.44 4.54
C THR A 166 32.57 0.24 5.90
N HIS A 167 31.53 0.40 6.70
CA HIS A 167 31.64 0.96 8.05
C HIS A 167 32.36 0.01 9.02
N LEU A 168 32.14 -1.29 8.94
CA LEU A 168 32.85 -2.26 9.76
C LEU A 168 34.38 -2.27 9.46
N ARG A 169 34.77 -2.14 8.19
CA ARG A 169 36.18 -2.05 7.78
C ARG A 169 36.85 -0.75 8.21
N ALA A 170 36.12 0.37 8.26
CA ALA A 170 36.68 1.66 8.68
C ALA A 170 37.04 1.68 10.18
N HIS A 171 36.38 0.89 11.01
CA HIS A 171 36.71 0.76 12.43
C HIS A 171 37.86 -0.23 12.71
N GLU A 172 38.13 -1.17 11.82
CA GLU A 172 39.26 -2.11 11.95
C GLU A 172 40.60 -1.51 11.55
N THR A 173 40.62 -0.45 10.77
CA THR A 173 41.87 0.18 10.28
C THR A 173 42.47 1.24 11.20
N LEU A 174 41.90 1.49 12.38
CA LEU A 174 42.42 2.45 13.39
C LEU A 174 43.08 1.78 14.60
N ARG A 175 43.67 0.61 14.45
CA ARG A 175 44.53 -0.03 15.45
C ARG A 175 45.95 -0.19 14.87
N TYR A 176 46.70 0.92 14.82
CA TYR A 176 48.14 0.95 14.88
C TYR A 176 48.58 2.20 15.65
#